data_6996c54bd564e91b74b2d03e6bc14218
#
_entry.id   6996c54bd564e91b74b2d03e6bc14218
#
_cell.length_a   1.000
_cell.length_b   1.000
_cell.length_c   1.000
_cell.angle_alpha   90.00
_cell.angle_beta   90.00
_cell.angle_gamma   90.00
#
_symmetry.space_group_name_H-M   'P 1'
#
loop_
_entity.id
_entity.type
_entity.pdbx_description
1 polymer ?
#
loop_
_entity_poly.entity_id
_entity_poly.type
_entity_poly.pdbx_seq_one_letter_code
_entity_poly.pdbx_strand_id
1 'polypeptide(L)'
;AARLSYDPKVRFSALVHDLGKGTTSADILPRHIGHEERGIPLVEEVCDRLRIPNDYRELAIPVTRLHLLCHKAFELRPITLLKIFRAADAFRKPQRFELFLQSVEADARGRKGFEDTPYIQGQWLRRLFEELQSVNPKEFVAQGLTGADIGHALDNKREEAIKNFRDRNPPEFFQ
;
A
#
# COMPACT_ATOMS: atom_id res chain seq x y z
N ALA A 1 -7.45 -14.10 -4.00
CA ALA A 1 -6.00 -14.17 -3.81
C ALA A 1 -5.39 -15.33 -4.63
N ALA A 2 -5.85 -16.58 -4.46
CA ALA A 2 -5.23 -17.76 -5.10
C ALA A 2 -5.19 -17.71 -6.64
N ARG A 3 -6.13 -17.04 -7.30
CA ARG A 3 -6.13 -16.83 -8.77
C ARG A 3 -5.13 -15.76 -9.21
N LEU A 4 -4.72 -14.86 -8.32
CA LEU A 4 -3.84 -13.73 -8.64
C LEU A 4 -2.37 -14.00 -8.31
N SER A 5 -2.12 -14.77 -7.24
CA SER A 5 -0.75 -15.02 -6.80
C SER A 5 -0.60 -16.40 -6.17
N TYR A 6 0.49 -17.08 -6.52
CA TYR A 6 0.92 -18.30 -5.84
C TYR A 6 1.68 -18.02 -4.55
N ASP A 7 2.13 -16.78 -4.30
CA ASP A 7 2.86 -16.42 -3.09
C ASP A 7 1.94 -16.57 -1.85
N PRO A 8 2.29 -17.42 -0.89
CA PRO A 8 1.46 -17.64 0.30
C PRO A 8 1.37 -16.39 1.19
N LYS A 9 2.32 -15.45 1.13
CA LYS A 9 2.27 -14.19 1.86
C LYS A 9 1.14 -13.29 1.36
N VAL A 10 0.90 -13.24 0.05
CA VAL A 10 -0.24 -12.52 -0.56
C VAL A 10 -1.56 -13.12 -0.06
N ARG A 11 -1.65 -14.45 -0.05
CA ARG A 11 -2.86 -15.15 0.42
C ARG A 11 -3.12 -14.92 1.90
N PHE A 12 -2.08 -14.98 2.73
CA PHE A 12 -2.16 -14.70 4.16
C PHE A 12 -2.59 -13.25 4.40
N SER A 13 -1.92 -12.28 3.76
CA SER A 13 -2.26 -10.86 3.91
C SER A 13 -3.71 -10.58 3.50
N ALA A 14 -4.17 -11.15 2.37
CA ALA A 14 -5.56 -11.03 1.94
C ALA A 14 -6.56 -11.73 2.90
N LEU A 15 -6.14 -12.76 3.64
CA LEU A 15 -6.98 -13.41 4.63
C LEU A 15 -7.18 -12.56 5.89
N VAL A 16 -6.12 -11.89 6.36
CA VAL A 16 -6.11 -11.23 7.69
C VAL A 16 -6.38 -9.73 7.65
N HIS A 17 -6.35 -9.07 6.46
CA HIS A 17 -6.40 -7.61 6.36
C HIS A 17 -7.64 -6.97 7.00
N ASP A 18 -8.73 -7.69 7.04
CA ASP A 18 -10.05 -7.21 7.51
C ASP A 18 -10.42 -7.69 8.94
N LEU A 19 -9.50 -8.28 9.69
CA LEU A 19 -9.77 -8.79 11.06
C LEU A 19 -10.36 -7.71 11.97
N GLY A 20 -9.98 -6.45 11.79
CA GLY A 20 -10.52 -5.33 12.57
C GLY A 20 -12.02 -5.08 12.38
N LYS A 21 -12.64 -5.62 11.35
CA LYS A 21 -14.10 -5.54 11.15
C LYS A 21 -14.85 -6.29 12.26
N GLY A 22 -14.27 -7.39 12.78
CA GLY A 22 -14.84 -8.16 13.88
C GLY A 22 -14.92 -7.42 15.21
N THR A 23 -14.21 -6.30 15.37
CA THR A 23 -14.23 -5.47 16.58
C THR A 23 -15.09 -4.21 16.42
N THR A 24 -15.91 -4.12 15.38
CA THR A 24 -16.78 -2.97 15.16
C THR A 24 -17.95 -3.01 16.14
N SER A 25 -18.15 -1.92 16.88
CA SER A 25 -19.28 -1.79 17.81
C SER A 25 -20.62 -1.74 17.06
N ALA A 26 -21.69 -2.23 17.72
CA ALA A 26 -23.00 -2.39 17.08
C ALA A 26 -23.61 -1.07 16.60
N ASP A 27 -23.31 0.04 17.27
CA ASP A 27 -23.79 1.38 16.93
C ASP A 27 -23.16 1.97 15.65
N ILE A 28 -22.03 1.43 15.22
CA ILE A 28 -21.33 1.89 14.01
C ILE A 28 -21.73 1.05 12.77
N LEU A 29 -22.24 -0.17 12.99
CA LEU A 29 -22.64 -1.07 11.90
C LEU A 29 -23.69 -0.44 10.98
N PRO A 30 -23.70 -0.75 9.69
CA PRO A 30 -22.85 -1.70 8.97
C PRO A 30 -21.49 -1.14 8.51
N ARG A 31 -21.14 0.08 8.91
CA ARG A 31 -19.85 0.70 8.57
C ARG A 31 -18.77 0.25 9.55
N HIS A 32 -17.61 -0.13 9.01
CA HIS A 32 -16.47 -0.61 9.80
C HIS A 32 -15.37 0.47 9.92
N ILE A 33 -15.77 1.71 10.30
CA ILE A 33 -14.85 2.87 10.35
C ILE A 33 -13.66 2.56 11.25
N GLY A 34 -12.42 2.75 10.74
CA GLY A 34 -11.18 2.56 11.49
C GLY A 34 -10.82 1.09 11.75
N HIS A 35 -11.43 0.14 11.00
CA HIS A 35 -11.07 -1.28 11.13
C HIS A 35 -9.62 -1.55 10.73
N GLU A 36 -9.02 -0.71 9.89
CA GLU A 36 -7.65 -0.79 9.42
C GLU A 36 -6.67 -0.70 10.60
N GLU A 37 -6.84 0.31 11.45
CA GLU A 37 -5.97 0.49 12.62
C GLU A 37 -6.30 -0.53 13.74
N ARG A 38 -7.58 -0.85 13.96
CA ARG A 38 -7.98 -1.89 14.94
C ARG A 38 -7.54 -3.29 14.49
N GLY A 39 -7.36 -3.51 13.20
CA GLY A 39 -6.90 -4.78 12.66
C GLY A 39 -5.44 -5.10 12.96
N ILE A 40 -4.59 -4.09 13.12
CA ILE A 40 -3.15 -4.27 13.29
C ILE A 40 -2.81 -5.16 14.50
N PRO A 41 -3.26 -4.85 15.73
CA PRO A 41 -2.95 -5.70 16.88
C PRO A 41 -3.52 -7.12 16.74
N LEU A 42 -4.65 -7.29 16.04
CA LEU A 42 -5.22 -8.62 15.80
C LEU A 42 -4.37 -9.43 14.82
N VAL A 43 -3.82 -8.80 13.79
CA VAL A 43 -2.87 -9.46 12.88
C VAL A 43 -1.59 -9.84 13.61
N GLU A 44 -1.07 -8.98 14.49
CA GLU A 44 0.10 -9.26 15.33
C GLU A 44 -0.17 -10.46 16.25
N GLU A 45 -1.31 -10.48 16.95
CA GLU A 45 -1.73 -11.60 17.81
C GLU A 45 -1.82 -12.92 17.04
N VAL A 46 -2.44 -12.92 15.84
CA VAL A 46 -2.50 -14.10 14.98
C VAL A 46 -1.11 -14.57 14.59
N CYS A 47 -0.22 -13.65 14.21
CA CYS A 47 1.15 -13.96 13.84
C CYS A 47 1.92 -14.59 15.02
N ASP A 48 1.78 -14.06 16.23
CA ASP A 48 2.45 -14.59 17.42
C ASP A 48 1.92 -15.95 17.82
N ARG A 49 0.58 -16.09 17.90
CA ARG A 49 -0.07 -17.34 18.29
C ARG A 49 0.23 -18.51 17.33
N LEU A 50 0.27 -18.24 16.02
CA LEU A 50 0.50 -19.24 15.00
C LEU A 50 1.98 -19.34 14.58
N ARG A 51 2.87 -18.57 15.21
CA ARG A 51 4.31 -18.50 14.88
C ARG A 51 4.55 -18.23 13.40
N ILE A 52 3.79 -17.30 12.84
CA ILE A 52 3.91 -16.91 11.44
C ILE A 52 5.27 -16.24 11.19
N PRO A 53 6.02 -16.59 10.13
CA PRO A 53 7.29 -15.97 9.80
C PRO A 53 7.19 -14.45 9.65
N ASN A 54 8.27 -13.75 10.01
CA ASN A 54 8.29 -12.28 10.07
C ASN A 54 7.99 -11.60 8.72
N ASP A 55 8.40 -12.19 7.61
CA ASP A 55 8.16 -11.66 6.26
C ASP A 55 6.67 -11.65 5.86
N TYR A 56 5.86 -12.56 6.43
CA TYR A 56 4.39 -12.54 6.31
C TYR A 56 3.80 -11.38 7.11
N ARG A 57 4.25 -11.19 8.36
CA ARG A 57 3.83 -10.09 9.23
C ARG A 57 4.18 -8.74 8.59
N GLU A 58 5.41 -8.59 8.09
CA GLU A 58 5.89 -7.37 7.43
C GLU A 58 5.08 -7.01 6.18
N LEU A 59 4.43 -7.97 5.53
CA LEU A 59 3.50 -7.72 4.43
C LEU A 59 2.08 -7.46 4.92
N ALA A 60 1.58 -8.28 5.84
CA ALA A 60 0.18 -8.23 6.28
C ALA A 60 -0.18 -6.92 6.99
N ILE A 61 0.71 -6.38 7.84
CA ILE A 61 0.46 -5.14 8.57
C ILE A 61 0.26 -3.93 7.63
N PRO A 62 1.13 -3.64 6.66
CA PRO A 62 0.87 -2.57 5.67
C PRO A 62 -0.41 -2.81 4.85
N VAL A 63 -0.70 -4.05 4.46
CA VAL A 63 -1.94 -4.36 3.73
C VAL A 63 -3.16 -4.03 4.59
N THR A 64 -3.20 -4.48 5.84
CA THR A 64 -4.27 -4.18 6.79
C THR A 64 -4.49 -2.66 6.94
N ARG A 65 -3.41 -1.91 7.14
CA ARG A 65 -3.47 -0.46 7.39
C ARG A 65 -3.85 0.36 6.15
N LEU A 66 -3.45 -0.04 4.94
CA LEU A 66 -3.40 0.85 3.79
C LEU A 66 -4.29 0.42 2.61
N HIS A 67 -4.93 -0.76 2.65
CA HIS A 67 -5.70 -1.25 1.51
C HIS A 67 -6.79 -0.26 1.05
N LEU A 68 -7.52 0.36 1.98
CA LEU A 68 -8.56 1.35 1.63
C LEU A 68 -7.96 2.62 1.00
N LEU A 69 -6.78 3.04 1.42
CA LEU A 69 -6.10 4.17 0.78
C LEU A 69 -5.72 3.83 -0.67
N CYS A 70 -5.24 2.61 -0.91
CA CYS A 70 -4.90 2.18 -2.27
C CYS A 70 -6.12 2.16 -3.19
N HIS A 71 -7.30 1.76 -2.69
CA HIS A 71 -8.54 1.81 -3.49
C HIS A 71 -8.94 3.23 -3.89
N LYS A 72 -8.51 4.23 -3.12
CA LYS A 72 -8.75 5.67 -3.36
C LYS A 72 -7.53 6.40 -3.91
N ALA A 73 -6.56 5.69 -4.50
CA ALA A 73 -5.26 6.25 -4.88
C ALA A 73 -5.37 7.54 -5.71
N PHE A 74 -6.33 7.61 -6.62
CA PHE A 74 -6.54 8.77 -7.49
C PHE A 74 -6.99 10.05 -6.74
N GLU A 75 -7.65 9.89 -5.60
CA GLU A 75 -8.20 10.99 -4.79
C GLU A 75 -7.21 11.50 -3.74
N LEU A 76 -6.14 10.74 -3.47
CA LEU A 76 -5.23 11.04 -2.37
C LEU A 76 -4.31 12.21 -2.68
N ARG A 77 -3.99 12.99 -1.65
CA ARG A 77 -2.95 14.03 -1.74
C ARG A 77 -1.56 13.38 -1.93
N PRO A 78 -0.62 14.06 -2.61
CA PRO A 78 0.75 13.55 -2.84
C PRO A 78 1.42 13.03 -1.58
N ILE A 79 1.34 13.77 -0.48
CA ILE A 79 1.91 13.35 0.81
C ILE A 79 1.30 12.04 1.33
N THR A 80 0.02 11.79 1.08
CA THR A 80 -0.65 10.55 1.49
C THR A 80 -0.22 9.37 0.62
N LEU A 81 -0.05 9.59 -0.69
CA LEU A 81 0.53 8.59 -1.59
C LEU A 81 1.96 8.24 -1.17
N LEU A 82 2.78 9.24 -0.85
CA LEU A 82 4.15 8.99 -0.38
C LEU A 82 4.19 8.17 0.92
N LYS A 83 3.21 8.38 1.84
CA LYS A 83 3.06 7.54 3.04
C LYS A 83 2.81 6.07 2.71
N ILE A 84 2.04 5.76 1.66
CA ILE A 84 1.79 4.37 1.23
C ILE A 84 3.12 3.72 0.84
N PHE A 85 3.93 4.35 -0.03
CA PHE A 85 5.21 3.81 -0.47
C PHE A 85 6.20 3.61 0.69
N ARG A 86 6.20 4.52 1.67
CA ARG A 86 7.05 4.42 2.85
C ARG A 86 6.62 3.30 3.79
N ALA A 87 5.34 3.23 4.12
CA ALA A 87 4.83 2.22 5.04
C ALA A 87 4.91 0.80 4.44
N ALA A 88 4.79 0.67 3.12
CA ALA A 88 5.06 -0.57 2.41
C ALA A 88 6.56 -0.86 2.22
N ASP A 89 7.46 0.07 2.65
CA ASP A 89 8.92 -0.01 2.48
C ASP A 89 9.34 -0.18 1.01
N ALA A 90 8.58 0.43 0.09
CA ALA A 90 8.70 0.22 -1.35
C ALA A 90 10.10 0.54 -1.87
N PHE A 91 10.71 1.63 -1.40
CA PHE A 91 12.01 2.09 -1.89
C PHE A 91 13.18 1.17 -1.51
N ARG A 92 13.08 0.44 -0.39
CA ARG A 92 14.11 -0.51 0.04
C ARG A 92 13.80 -1.94 -0.38
N LYS A 93 12.51 -2.29 -0.45
CA LYS A 93 12.04 -3.66 -0.74
C LYS A 93 10.98 -3.63 -1.87
N PRO A 94 11.36 -3.30 -3.13
CA PRO A 94 10.41 -3.17 -4.24
C PRO A 94 9.62 -4.46 -4.52
N GLN A 95 10.22 -5.64 -4.31
CA GLN A 95 9.51 -6.91 -4.47
C GLN A 95 8.39 -7.07 -3.44
N ARG A 96 8.59 -6.61 -2.18
CA ARG A 96 7.54 -6.62 -1.16
C ARG A 96 6.41 -5.64 -1.50
N PHE A 97 6.74 -4.50 -2.11
CA PHE A 97 5.73 -3.57 -2.59
C PHE A 97 4.85 -4.18 -3.68
N GLU A 98 5.42 -4.98 -4.58
CA GLU A 98 4.63 -5.72 -5.57
C GLU A 98 3.69 -6.73 -4.92
N LEU A 99 4.14 -7.49 -3.92
CA LEU A 99 3.29 -8.40 -3.14
C LEU A 99 2.19 -7.64 -2.37
N PHE A 100 2.50 -6.44 -1.86
CA PHE A 100 1.55 -5.56 -1.23
C PHE A 100 0.43 -5.15 -2.23
N LEU A 101 0.77 -4.71 -3.43
CA LEU A 101 -0.22 -4.35 -4.45
C LEU A 101 -1.06 -5.56 -4.88
N GLN A 102 -0.46 -6.74 -5.03
CA GLN A 102 -1.19 -7.98 -5.31
C GLN A 102 -2.17 -8.34 -4.20
N SER A 103 -1.82 -8.11 -2.94
CA SER A 103 -2.71 -8.36 -1.80
C SER A 103 -3.91 -7.41 -1.81
N VAL A 104 -3.69 -6.14 -2.10
CA VAL A 104 -4.76 -5.13 -2.23
C VAL A 104 -5.65 -5.39 -3.45
N GLU A 105 -5.07 -5.81 -4.57
CA GLU A 105 -5.83 -6.25 -5.74
C GLU A 105 -6.69 -7.48 -5.42
N ALA A 106 -6.15 -8.41 -4.62
CA ALA A 106 -6.89 -9.60 -4.19
C ALA A 106 -8.11 -9.26 -3.33
N ASP A 107 -8.05 -8.20 -2.51
CA ASP A 107 -9.21 -7.65 -1.81
C ASP A 107 -10.23 -7.07 -2.81
N ALA A 108 -9.82 -6.16 -3.68
CA ALA A 108 -10.70 -5.50 -4.64
C ALA A 108 -11.45 -6.50 -5.52
N ARG A 109 -10.73 -7.49 -6.07
CA ARG A 109 -11.26 -8.53 -6.96
C ARG A 109 -11.84 -9.74 -6.21
N GLY A 110 -11.74 -9.77 -4.89
CA GLY A 110 -12.35 -10.80 -4.05
C GLY A 110 -13.86 -10.64 -3.86
N ARG A 111 -14.42 -9.52 -4.25
CA ARG A 111 -15.86 -9.23 -4.16
C ARG A 111 -16.61 -9.87 -5.31
N LYS A 112 -17.78 -10.47 -5.01
CA LYS A 112 -18.64 -11.11 -6.01
C LYS A 112 -18.98 -10.14 -7.14
N GLY A 113 -18.68 -10.52 -8.37
CA GLY A 113 -18.93 -9.73 -9.59
C GLY A 113 -17.77 -8.82 -9.99
N PHE A 114 -16.68 -8.78 -9.22
CA PHE A 114 -15.47 -8.00 -9.52
C PHE A 114 -14.26 -8.87 -9.85
N GLU A 115 -14.43 -10.17 -9.94
CA GLU A 115 -13.33 -11.15 -10.07
C GLU A 115 -12.45 -10.90 -11.31
N ASP A 116 -13.06 -10.42 -12.39
CA ASP A 116 -12.38 -10.16 -13.67
C ASP A 116 -12.23 -8.67 -13.97
N THR A 117 -12.64 -7.80 -13.05
CA THR A 117 -12.49 -6.33 -13.20
C THR A 117 -11.03 -5.93 -13.04
N PRO A 118 -10.45 -5.17 -13.98
CA PRO A 118 -9.11 -4.64 -13.84
C PRO A 118 -8.96 -3.77 -12.58
N TYR A 119 -7.88 -3.98 -11.83
CA TYR A 119 -7.56 -3.13 -10.68
C TYR A 119 -6.63 -1.98 -11.13
N ILE A 120 -7.25 -0.95 -11.72
CA ILE A 120 -6.55 0.17 -12.34
C ILE A 120 -5.71 0.99 -11.34
N GLN A 121 -6.14 1.09 -10.07
CA GLN A 121 -5.37 1.75 -9.01
C GLN A 121 -4.02 1.07 -8.79
N GLY A 122 -3.98 -0.27 -8.83
CA GLY A 122 -2.73 -1.01 -8.70
C GLY A 122 -1.78 -0.77 -9.86
N GLN A 123 -2.29 -0.72 -11.09
CA GLN A 123 -1.48 -0.40 -12.27
C GLN A 123 -0.91 1.02 -12.19
N TRP A 124 -1.74 1.98 -11.79
CA TRP A 124 -1.35 3.36 -11.63
C TRP A 124 -0.28 3.54 -10.53
N LEU A 125 -0.44 2.87 -9.38
CA LEU A 125 0.53 2.90 -8.29
C LEU A 125 1.87 2.28 -8.68
N ARG A 126 1.89 1.21 -9.52
CA ARG A 126 3.14 0.64 -10.07
C ARG A 126 3.89 1.66 -10.92
N ARG A 127 3.20 2.29 -11.88
CA ARG A 127 3.82 3.30 -12.75
C ARG A 127 4.29 4.53 -11.96
N LEU A 128 3.49 4.96 -10.97
CA LEU A 128 3.92 6.05 -10.09
C LEU A 128 5.18 5.67 -9.32
N PHE A 129 5.26 4.44 -8.81
CA PHE A 129 6.44 3.96 -8.09
C PHE A 129 7.69 3.95 -8.98
N GLU A 130 7.58 3.49 -10.22
CA GLU A 130 8.67 3.53 -11.22
C GLU A 130 9.19 4.97 -11.41
N GLU A 131 8.31 5.95 -11.54
CA GLU A 131 8.68 7.36 -11.62
C GLU A 131 9.43 7.82 -10.35
N LEU A 132 8.92 7.46 -9.16
CA LEU A 132 9.51 7.88 -7.89
C LEU A 132 10.89 7.24 -7.63
N GLN A 133 11.19 6.08 -8.21
CA GLN A 133 12.50 5.45 -8.12
C GLN A 133 13.59 6.27 -8.84
N SER A 134 13.24 7.12 -9.81
CA SER A 134 14.19 7.99 -10.50
C SER A 134 14.73 9.12 -9.61
N VAL A 135 14.05 9.45 -8.51
CA VAL A 135 14.48 10.49 -7.57
C VAL A 135 15.67 9.99 -6.75
N ASN A 136 16.87 10.45 -7.11
CA ASN A 136 18.12 9.92 -6.59
C ASN A 136 18.60 10.71 -5.35
N PRO A 137 18.82 10.06 -4.18
CA PRO A 137 19.36 10.72 -3.00
C PRO A 137 20.74 11.35 -3.22
N LYS A 138 21.54 10.80 -4.14
CA LYS A 138 22.92 11.29 -4.40
C LYS A 138 22.96 12.74 -4.91
N GLU A 139 21.90 13.19 -5.56
CA GLU A 139 21.81 14.58 -6.03
C GLU A 139 21.83 15.57 -4.86
N PHE A 140 21.17 15.24 -3.75
CA PHE A 140 21.10 16.05 -2.55
C PHE A 140 22.40 16.00 -1.74
N VAL A 141 23.04 14.84 -1.71
CA VAL A 141 24.40 14.71 -1.12
C VAL A 141 25.40 15.57 -1.87
N ALA A 142 25.35 15.59 -3.20
CA ALA A 142 26.22 16.44 -4.03
C ALA A 142 25.98 17.95 -3.83
N GLN A 143 24.78 18.34 -3.38
CA GLN A 143 24.42 19.71 -2.98
C GLN A 143 24.87 20.06 -1.55
N GLY A 144 25.52 19.14 -0.84
CA GLY A 144 26.01 19.36 0.52
C GLY A 144 24.98 19.10 1.63
N LEU A 145 23.79 18.57 1.31
CA LEU A 145 22.80 18.20 2.33
C LEU A 145 23.26 16.96 3.12
N THR A 146 22.88 16.88 4.39
CA THR A 146 23.22 15.77 5.28
C THR A 146 22.03 15.35 6.14
N GLY A 147 22.03 14.12 6.61
CA GLY A 147 21.08 13.61 7.61
C GLY A 147 19.61 13.84 7.24
N ALA A 148 18.87 14.50 8.12
CA ALA A 148 17.44 14.74 7.97
C ALA A 148 17.10 15.63 6.76
N ASP A 149 17.99 16.55 6.37
CA ASP A 149 17.76 17.49 5.25
C ASP A 149 17.66 16.73 3.92
N ILE A 150 18.46 15.67 3.74
CA ILE A 150 18.31 14.76 2.58
C ILE A 150 16.92 14.15 2.56
N GLY A 151 16.42 13.69 3.72
CA GLY A 151 15.08 13.10 3.84
C GLY A 151 13.99 14.08 3.43
N HIS A 152 14.05 15.32 3.92
CA HIS A 152 13.09 16.36 3.56
C HIS A 152 13.16 16.75 2.07
N ALA A 153 14.36 16.90 1.53
CA ALA A 153 14.55 17.21 0.12
C ALA A 153 14.02 16.11 -0.81
N LEU A 154 14.28 14.85 -0.44
CA LEU A 154 13.73 13.68 -1.15
C LEU A 154 12.19 13.67 -1.15
N ASP A 155 11.59 13.99 0.01
CA ASP A 155 10.13 14.02 0.12
C ASP A 155 9.52 15.10 -0.74
N ASN A 156 10.06 16.30 -0.66
CA ASN A 156 9.60 17.43 -1.48
C ASN A 156 9.70 17.10 -2.97
N LYS A 157 10.82 16.50 -3.39
CA LYS A 157 11.03 16.12 -4.79
C LYS A 157 10.09 15.02 -5.25
N ARG A 158 9.84 14.04 -4.39
CA ARG A 158 8.87 12.96 -4.66
C ARG A 158 7.43 13.48 -4.69
N GLU A 159 7.05 14.42 -3.82
CA GLU A 159 5.72 15.04 -3.87
C GLU A 159 5.53 15.85 -5.15
N GLU A 160 6.55 16.57 -5.61
CA GLU A 160 6.54 17.24 -6.91
C GLU A 160 6.39 16.24 -8.06
N ALA A 161 7.16 15.16 -8.03
CA ALA A 161 7.07 14.10 -9.03
C ALA A 161 5.67 13.45 -9.07
N ILE A 162 5.02 13.23 -7.91
CA ILE A 162 3.65 12.72 -7.83
C ILE A 162 2.66 13.68 -8.50
N LYS A 163 2.78 14.99 -8.26
CA LYS A 163 1.91 16.00 -8.91
C LYS A 163 2.08 15.93 -10.43
N ASN A 164 3.31 16.00 -10.90
CA ASN A 164 3.63 15.95 -12.33
C ASN A 164 3.18 14.64 -13.00
N PHE A 165 3.32 13.52 -12.28
CA PHE A 165 2.86 12.23 -12.76
C PHE A 165 1.34 12.19 -12.93
N ARG A 166 0.58 12.70 -11.96
CA ARG A 166 -0.90 12.76 -12.01
C ARG A 166 -1.39 13.56 -13.20
N ASP A 167 -0.78 14.73 -13.45
CA ASP A 167 -1.16 15.61 -14.57
C ASP A 167 -0.96 14.91 -15.93
N ARG A 168 0.06 14.05 -16.04
CA ARG A 168 0.39 13.30 -17.27
C ARG A 168 -0.30 11.94 -17.38
N ASN A 169 -0.81 11.39 -16.27
CA ASN A 169 -1.38 10.05 -16.18
C ASN A 169 -2.72 10.08 -15.45
N PRO A 170 -3.74 10.71 -16.02
CA PRO A 170 -5.07 10.71 -15.43
C PRO A 170 -5.67 9.29 -15.39
N PRO A 171 -6.61 8.99 -14.47
CA PRO A 171 -7.17 7.66 -14.28
C PRO A 171 -7.74 7.00 -15.54
N GLU A 172 -8.24 7.81 -16.46
CA GLU A 172 -8.85 7.37 -17.73
C GLU A 172 -7.87 6.61 -18.63
N PHE A 173 -6.56 6.82 -18.47
CA PHE A 173 -5.53 6.11 -19.24
C PHE A 173 -5.31 4.66 -18.79
N PHE A 174 -5.96 4.25 -17.69
CA PHE A 174 -5.82 2.92 -17.09
C PHE A 174 -7.12 2.09 -17.18
N GLN A 175 -8.15 2.65 -17.81
CA GLN A 175 -9.44 1.98 -18.01
C GLN A 175 -9.43 1.00 -19.16
#